data_f396779f2c58f23445bf15fe425c0613
#
_entry.id   f396779f2c58f23445bf15fe425c0613
#
_cell.length_a   1.000
_cell.length_b   1.000
_cell.length_c   1.000
_cell.angle_alpha   90.00
_cell.angle_beta   90.00
_cell.angle_gamma   90.00
#
_symmetry.space_group_name_H-M   'P 1'
#
loop_
_entity.id
_entity.type
_entity.pdbx_description
1 polymer ?
#
loop_
_entity_poly.entity_id
_entity_poly.type
_entity_poly.pdbx_seq_one_letter_code
_entity_poly.pdbx_strand_id
1 'polypeptide(L)'
;MTLPQARIADFLAQPALAAVLDALNGEGEETRVVGGAVRDLLLDEPVGDVDFATTALPQVTIARGKAAGFKAVPTGIEHGTVTLVRDGAGFEVTTLREDVETDGRRARVVFGRDFVTDALRRDFTVNALSLDRMGAVHDHCGGLSDLASRRIRFIGDSASRIREDYLRILRFFRFHARYGSGAPDTEGLSACIAGRAGLAGLSRERVRAELMKLLGAPGAVGVVEAMAGAGLLMPVIGGVPHLSRFAAVAEGGDGGLVEPAFRLAALAVTVREDALRLREALRLSNEEFDRIERIAGALEGLSGWAKPMEIAFLRHLAHRLGNEAVAAGLVLQAARGDEAGQVRVQDMIAALGRTPRFLPSGRDVIALGIPAGPQVGRVLEAARHNWIEADAPADAAEQLRFLDQASR
;
A
#
# COMPACT_ATOMS: atom_id res chain seq x y z
N MET A 1 -26.84 11.19 -7.81
CA MET A 1 -25.56 11.65 -8.41
C MET A 1 -25.83 11.95 -9.88
N THR A 2 -25.49 13.15 -10.35
CA THR A 2 -25.51 13.46 -11.79
C THR A 2 -24.27 12.84 -12.43
N LEU A 3 -24.47 12.03 -13.49
CA LEU A 3 -23.34 11.38 -14.15
C LEU A 3 -22.49 12.42 -14.92
N PRO A 4 -21.16 12.39 -14.82
CA PRO A 4 -20.25 13.34 -15.47
C PRO A 4 -20.08 13.01 -16.96
N GLN A 5 -21.07 13.29 -17.80
CA GLN A 5 -21.16 12.88 -19.20
C GLN A 5 -19.93 13.32 -20.04
N ALA A 6 -19.47 14.57 -19.88
CA ALA A 6 -18.31 15.05 -20.60
C ALA A 6 -17.05 14.24 -20.27
N ARG A 7 -16.81 13.96 -18.98
CA ARG A 7 -15.68 13.17 -18.53
C ARG A 7 -15.75 11.71 -19.01
N ILE A 8 -16.96 11.13 -19.03
CA ILE A 8 -17.16 9.79 -19.59
C ILE A 8 -16.81 9.78 -21.08
N ALA A 9 -17.24 10.80 -21.82
CA ALA A 9 -16.93 10.92 -23.24
C ALA A 9 -15.40 11.06 -23.48
N ASP A 10 -14.73 11.94 -22.72
CA ASP A 10 -13.28 12.12 -22.80
C ASP A 10 -12.51 10.83 -22.45
N PHE A 11 -12.97 10.10 -21.44
CA PHE A 11 -12.38 8.83 -21.04
C PHE A 11 -12.50 7.79 -22.16
N LEU A 12 -13.69 7.61 -22.73
CA LEU A 12 -13.96 6.66 -23.81
C LEU A 12 -13.26 7.05 -25.13
N ALA A 13 -12.96 8.35 -25.34
CA ALA A 13 -12.27 8.84 -26.52
C ALA A 13 -10.74 8.60 -26.48
N GLN A 14 -10.18 8.12 -25.37
CA GLN A 14 -8.77 7.76 -25.29
C GLN A 14 -8.41 6.73 -26.36
N PRO A 15 -7.41 6.95 -27.25
CA PRO A 15 -7.22 6.15 -28.46
C PRO A 15 -7.06 4.65 -28.21
N ALA A 16 -6.30 4.26 -27.20
CA ALA A 16 -6.06 2.86 -26.88
C ALA A 16 -7.33 2.18 -26.32
N LEU A 17 -8.08 2.88 -25.46
CA LEU A 17 -9.32 2.38 -24.87
C LEU A 17 -10.42 2.25 -25.93
N ALA A 18 -10.61 3.27 -26.76
CA ALA A 18 -11.55 3.25 -27.87
C ALA A 18 -11.25 2.07 -28.82
N ALA A 19 -9.97 1.85 -29.16
CA ALA A 19 -9.57 0.74 -30.03
C ALA A 19 -9.90 -0.65 -29.41
N VAL A 20 -9.79 -0.83 -28.10
CA VAL A 20 -10.22 -2.09 -27.43
C VAL A 20 -11.73 -2.26 -27.56
N LEU A 21 -12.50 -1.21 -27.25
CA LEU A 21 -13.97 -1.24 -27.33
C LEU A 21 -14.44 -1.49 -28.76
N ASP A 22 -13.83 -0.86 -29.76
CA ASP A 22 -14.19 -1.04 -31.17
C ASP A 22 -13.84 -2.44 -31.68
N ALA A 23 -12.67 -2.97 -31.27
CA ALA A 23 -12.25 -4.32 -31.67
C ALA A 23 -13.14 -5.41 -31.10
N LEU A 24 -13.61 -5.25 -29.87
CA LEU A 24 -14.30 -6.33 -29.12
C LEU A 24 -15.83 -6.21 -29.14
N ASN A 25 -16.40 -5.08 -29.55
CA ASN A 25 -17.84 -4.94 -29.76
C ASN A 25 -18.23 -5.24 -31.22
N GLY A 26 -19.40 -5.79 -31.41
CA GLY A 26 -19.93 -6.14 -32.74
C GLY A 26 -19.96 -7.65 -32.99
N GLU A 27 -20.62 -8.07 -34.07
CA GLU A 27 -20.85 -9.49 -34.43
C GLU A 27 -21.50 -10.30 -33.28
N GLY A 28 -22.42 -9.66 -32.54
CA GLY A 28 -23.11 -10.27 -31.41
C GLY A 28 -22.35 -10.28 -30.11
N GLU A 29 -21.12 -9.72 -30.04
CA GLU A 29 -20.34 -9.57 -28.82
C GLU A 29 -20.46 -8.16 -28.23
N GLU A 30 -20.46 -8.08 -26.90
CA GLU A 30 -20.50 -6.84 -26.12
C GLU A 30 -19.33 -6.81 -25.13
N THR A 31 -18.66 -5.65 -25.04
CA THR A 31 -17.56 -5.40 -24.11
C THR A 31 -17.79 -4.09 -23.38
N ARG A 32 -17.62 -4.11 -22.07
CA ARG A 32 -17.77 -2.94 -21.18
C ARG A 32 -16.52 -2.74 -20.33
N VAL A 33 -16.21 -1.49 -20.01
CA VAL A 33 -15.31 -1.16 -18.90
C VAL A 33 -16.00 -1.52 -17.59
N VAL A 34 -15.28 -2.09 -16.63
CA VAL A 34 -15.87 -2.59 -15.39
C VAL A 34 -15.10 -2.21 -14.13
N GLY A 35 -15.77 -2.24 -13.00
CA GLY A 35 -15.13 -2.24 -11.69
C GLY A 35 -14.50 -0.91 -11.27
N GLY A 36 -13.24 -0.97 -10.85
CA GLY A 36 -12.52 0.17 -10.28
C GLY A 36 -12.44 1.38 -11.17
N ALA A 37 -12.18 1.19 -12.46
CA ALA A 37 -12.07 2.28 -13.44
C ALA A 37 -13.39 3.08 -13.56
N VAL A 38 -14.55 2.39 -13.58
CA VAL A 38 -15.84 3.07 -13.63
C VAL A 38 -16.13 3.84 -12.34
N ARG A 39 -15.88 3.24 -11.18
CA ARG A 39 -16.02 3.89 -9.88
C ARG A 39 -15.18 5.15 -9.79
N ASP A 40 -13.87 5.06 -10.11
CA ASP A 40 -12.93 6.16 -9.97
C ASP A 40 -13.25 7.28 -10.97
N LEU A 41 -13.67 6.94 -12.19
CA LEU A 41 -14.17 7.88 -13.19
C LEU A 41 -15.38 8.69 -12.66
N LEU A 42 -16.34 8.01 -12.00
CA LEU A 42 -17.55 8.63 -11.46
C LEU A 42 -17.29 9.46 -10.19
N LEU A 43 -16.22 9.18 -9.46
CA LEU A 43 -15.80 9.93 -8.26
C LEU A 43 -14.89 11.11 -8.54
N ASP A 44 -14.53 11.38 -9.79
CA ASP A 44 -13.54 12.38 -10.17
C ASP A 44 -12.12 12.07 -9.65
N GLU A 45 -11.84 10.79 -9.42
CA GLU A 45 -10.52 10.30 -9.02
C GLU A 45 -9.69 9.90 -10.26
N PRO A 46 -8.35 9.90 -10.14
CA PRO A 46 -7.50 9.36 -11.19
C PRO A 46 -7.83 7.90 -11.49
N VAL A 47 -8.13 7.59 -12.75
CA VAL A 47 -8.39 6.21 -13.19
C VAL A 47 -7.04 5.51 -13.35
N GLY A 48 -6.86 4.40 -12.64
CA GLY A 48 -5.70 3.52 -12.75
C GLY A 48 -5.87 2.47 -13.86
N ASP A 49 -5.68 1.20 -13.49
CA ASP A 49 -5.86 0.08 -14.44
C ASP A 49 -7.30 0.00 -14.94
N VAL A 50 -7.45 -0.24 -16.24
CA VAL A 50 -8.75 -0.34 -16.89
C VAL A 50 -9.02 -1.80 -17.25
N ASP A 51 -10.01 -2.37 -16.57
CA ASP A 51 -10.47 -3.73 -16.80
C ASP A 51 -11.72 -3.76 -17.66
N PHE A 52 -11.83 -4.77 -18.51
CA PHE A 52 -12.98 -5.01 -19.35
C PHE A 52 -13.63 -6.35 -19.04
N ALA A 53 -14.95 -6.38 -19.11
CA ALA A 53 -15.71 -7.63 -19.20
C ALA A 53 -16.32 -7.75 -20.60
N THR A 54 -16.28 -8.96 -21.16
CA THR A 54 -16.77 -9.21 -22.52
C THR A 54 -17.58 -10.49 -22.59
N THR A 55 -18.57 -10.52 -23.51
CA THR A 55 -19.29 -11.75 -23.89
C THR A 55 -18.46 -12.65 -24.81
N ALA A 56 -17.40 -12.11 -25.43
CA ALA A 56 -16.52 -12.84 -26.31
C ALA A 56 -15.68 -13.88 -25.56
N LEU A 57 -15.57 -15.08 -26.12
CA LEU A 57 -14.66 -16.10 -25.57
C LEU A 57 -13.18 -15.66 -25.70
N PRO A 58 -12.27 -16.16 -24.86
CA PRO A 58 -10.86 -15.75 -24.87
C PRO A 58 -10.19 -15.87 -26.24
N GLN A 59 -10.52 -16.90 -27.01
CA GLN A 59 -9.98 -17.12 -28.36
C GLN A 59 -10.45 -16.03 -29.34
N VAL A 60 -11.72 -15.57 -29.21
CA VAL A 60 -12.27 -14.47 -30.01
C VAL A 60 -11.61 -13.15 -29.62
N THR A 61 -11.45 -12.92 -28.32
CA THR A 61 -10.73 -11.74 -27.78
C THR A 61 -9.30 -11.67 -28.33
N ILE A 62 -8.56 -12.80 -28.32
CA ILE A 62 -7.21 -12.88 -28.88
C ILE A 62 -7.20 -12.57 -30.39
N ALA A 63 -8.11 -13.18 -31.15
CA ALA A 63 -8.16 -13.00 -32.61
C ALA A 63 -8.48 -11.55 -32.98
N ARG A 64 -9.52 -10.96 -32.37
CA ARG A 64 -9.93 -9.58 -32.65
C ARG A 64 -8.91 -8.56 -32.16
N GLY A 65 -8.32 -8.78 -30.95
CA GLY A 65 -7.24 -7.93 -30.44
C GLY A 65 -6.03 -7.89 -31.37
N LYS A 66 -5.59 -9.04 -31.89
CA LYS A 66 -4.50 -9.12 -32.88
C LYS A 66 -4.84 -8.41 -34.19
N ALA A 67 -6.05 -8.60 -34.70
CA ALA A 67 -6.53 -7.92 -35.90
C ALA A 67 -6.56 -6.39 -35.75
N ALA A 68 -6.82 -5.88 -34.52
CA ALA A 68 -6.79 -4.47 -34.18
C ALA A 68 -5.39 -3.93 -33.81
N GLY A 69 -4.33 -4.73 -33.97
CA GLY A 69 -2.93 -4.32 -33.75
C GLY A 69 -2.46 -4.42 -32.29
N PHE A 70 -3.20 -5.12 -31.41
CA PHE A 70 -2.74 -5.40 -30.05
C PHE A 70 -1.88 -6.67 -29.98
N LYS A 71 -0.91 -6.68 -29.07
CA LYS A 71 -0.28 -7.91 -28.61
C LYS A 71 -1.22 -8.55 -27.58
N ALA A 72 -1.78 -9.71 -27.90
CA ALA A 72 -2.66 -10.45 -26.99
C ALA A 72 -1.85 -11.46 -26.18
N VAL A 73 -1.87 -11.36 -24.85
CA VAL A 73 -1.16 -12.23 -23.91
C VAL A 73 -2.20 -12.99 -23.07
N PRO A 74 -2.23 -14.32 -23.08
CA PRO A 74 -3.17 -15.13 -22.29
C PRO A 74 -2.70 -15.22 -20.84
N THR A 75 -2.89 -14.17 -20.06
CA THR A 75 -2.42 -14.05 -18.67
C THR A 75 -3.19 -14.92 -17.68
N GLY A 76 -4.41 -15.34 -18.02
CA GLY A 76 -5.28 -16.17 -17.17
C GLY A 76 -6.39 -16.83 -18.01
N ILE A 77 -6.01 -17.52 -19.08
CA ILE A 77 -6.97 -18.07 -20.07
C ILE A 77 -7.95 -19.08 -19.45
N GLU A 78 -7.52 -19.85 -18.46
CA GLU A 78 -8.34 -20.77 -17.67
C GLU A 78 -9.44 -20.05 -16.85
N HIS A 79 -9.23 -18.77 -16.55
CA HIS A 79 -10.19 -17.89 -15.90
C HIS A 79 -10.87 -16.92 -16.86
N GLY A 80 -10.58 -17.03 -18.16
CA GLY A 80 -11.17 -16.20 -19.18
C GLY A 80 -10.47 -14.86 -19.40
N THR A 81 -9.29 -14.62 -18.81
CA THR A 81 -8.59 -13.33 -18.88
C THR A 81 -7.50 -13.33 -19.97
N VAL A 82 -7.53 -12.31 -20.80
CA VAL A 82 -6.52 -12.00 -21.82
C VAL A 82 -6.08 -10.55 -21.65
N THR A 83 -4.77 -10.30 -21.61
CA THR A 83 -4.24 -8.93 -21.60
C THR A 83 -3.94 -8.49 -23.02
N LEU A 84 -4.58 -7.40 -23.45
CA LEU A 84 -4.29 -6.71 -24.71
C LEU A 84 -3.31 -5.58 -24.46
N VAL A 85 -2.15 -5.61 -25.12
CA VAL A 85 -1.07 -4.63 -24.91
C VAL A 85 -0.83 -3.86 -26.20
N ARG A 86 -0.82 -2.52 -26.11
CA ARG A 86 -0.50 -1.60 -27.21
C ARG A 86 0.17 -0.34 -26.66
N ASP A 87 1.26 0.10 -27.28
CA ASP A 87 1.99 1.32 -26.93
C ASP A 87 2.39 1.42 -25.44
N GLY A 88 2.71 0.27 -24.81
CA GLY A 88 3.06 0.17 -23.41
C GLY A 88 1.86 0.12 -22.44
N ALA A 89 0.64 0.36 -22.89
CA ALA A 89 -0.58 0.21 -22.10
C ALA A 89 -1.10 -1.24 -22.18
N GLY A 90 -1.46 -1.81 -21.02
CA GLY A 90 -2.06 -3.14 -20.90
C GLY A 90 -3.51 -3.05 -20.43
N PHE A 91 -4.40 -3.79 -21.09
CA PHE A 91 -5.81 -3.87 -20.77
C PHE A 91 -6.21 -5.31 -20.49
N GLU A 92 -6.69 -5.56 -19.27
CA GLU A 92 -7.21 -6.89 -18.93
C GLU A 92 -8.65 -7.03 -19.43
N VAL A 93 -8.87 -8.02 -20.28
CA VAL A 93 -10.19 -8.37 -20.82
C VAL A 93 -10.58 -9.73 -20.31
N THR A 94 -11.63 -9.79 -19.51
CA THR A 94 -12.14 -11.02 -18.92
C THR A 94 -13.48 -11.41 -19.54
N THR A 95 -13.57 -12.62 -20.07
CA THR A 95 -14.85 -13.19 -20.52
C THR A 95 -15.80 -13.31 -19.35
N LEU A 96 -17.05 -12.89 -19.53
CA LEU A 96 -18.12 -13.04 -18.54
C LEU A 96 -18.21 -14.51 -18.12
N ARG A 97 -18.43 -14.75 -16.83
CA ARG A 97 -18.45 -16.10 -16.28
C ARG A 97 -19.42 -16.25 -15.13
N GLU A 98 -19.85 -17.48 -14.96
CA GLU A 98 -20.60 -17.95 -13.80
C GLU A 98 -19.67 -18.86 -12.98
N ASP A 99 -19.57 -18.62 -11.67
CA ASP A 99 -18.83 -19.49 -10.77
C ASP A 99 -19.76 -20.62 -10.33
N VAL A 100 -19.58 -21.83 -10.88
CA VAL A 100 -20.49 -22.97 -10.67
C VAL A 100 -20.15 -23.74 -9.38
N GLU A 101 -18.87 -23.78 -8.98
CA GLU A 101 -18.38 -24.38 -7.73
C GLU A 101 -17.19 -23.58 -7.22
N THR A 102 -17.27 -23.09 -5.98
CA THR A 102 -16.16 -22.37 -5.33
C THR A 102 -15.61 -23.16 -4.16
N ASP A 103 -14.35 -23.61 -4.26
CA ASP A 103 -13.56 -24.13 -3.15
C ASP A 103 -12.46 -23.12 -2.81
N GLY A 104 -12.86 -21.96 -2.31
CA GLY A 104 -12.01 -20.87 -1.81
C GLY A 104 -10.86 -20.39 -2.71
N ARG A 105 -10.29 -21.23 -3.56
CA ARG A 105 -9.17 -20.93 -4.47
C ARG A 105 -9.36 -21.44 -5.90
N ARG A 106 -10.30 -22.34 -6.16
CA ARG A 106 -10.56 -22.92 -7.49
C ARG A 106 -12.06 -22.87 -7.76
N ALA A 107 -12.48 -21.97 -8.64
CA ALA A 107 -13.81 -22.01 -9.19
C ALA A 107 -13.80 -22.81 -10.51
N ARG A 108 -14.72 -23.73 -10.68
CA ARG A 108 -15.01 -24.26 -12.02
C ARG A 108 -15.77 -23.18 -12.78
N VAL A 109 -15.07 -22.53 -13.71
CA VAL A 109 -15.56 -21.41 -14.47
C VAL A 109 -16.37 -21.91 -15.66
N VAL A 110 -17.61 -21.46 -15.80
CA VAL A 110 -18.39 -21.58 -17.04
C VAL A 110 -18.51 -20.20 -17.65
N PHE A 111 -18.09 -20.05 -18.89
CA PHE A 111 -18.21 -18.77 -19.60
C PHE A 111 -19.68 -18.47 -19.89
N GLY A 112 -20.11 -17.27 -19.50
CA GLY A 112 -21.47 -16.75 -19.65
C GLY A 112 -21.50 -15.54 -20.59
N ARG A 113 -22.70 -14.99 -20.75
CA ARG A 113 -22.96 -13.78 -21.55
C ARG A 113 -23.73 -12.71 -20.79
N ASP A 114 -24.03 -12.96 -19.51
CA ASP A 114 -24.87 -12.09 -18.71
C ASP A 114 -24.07 -11.19 -17.78
N PHE A 115 -24.11 -9.89 -18.06
CA PHE A 115 -23.48 -8.85 -17.22
C PHE A 115 -24.12 -8.73 -15.83
N VAL A 116 -25.38 -9.11 -15.67
CA VAL A 116 -26.05 -9.08 -14.35
C VAL A 116 -25.44 -10.13 -13.45
N THR A 117 -25.29 -11.36 -13.94
CA THR A 117 -24.65 -12.45 -13.22
C THR A 117 -23.21 -12.11 -12.86
N ASP A 118 -22.41 -11.51 -13.78
CA ASP A 118 -21.04 -11.04 -13.47
C ASP A 118 -21.02 -9.95 -12.39
N ALA A 119 -21.93 -8.99 -12.44
CA ALA A 119 -22.06 -7.95 -11.43
C ALA A 119 -22.38 -8.53 -10.03
N LEU A 120 -23.34 -9.47 -9.97
CA LEU A 120 -23.79 -10.09 -8.72
C LEU A 120 -22.73 -10.95 -8.02
N ARG A 121 -21.73 -11.47 -8.72
CA ARG A 121 -20.64 -12.25 -8.10
C ARG A 121 -19.50 -11.39 -7.54
N ARG A 122 -19.47 -10.08 -7.78
CA ARG A 122 -18.46 -9.16 -7.25
C ARG A 122 -18.61 -8.94 -5.75
N ASP A 123 -17.63 -8.32 -5.13
CA ASP A 123 -17.60 -8.11 -3.67
C ASP A 123 -18.54 -6.97 -3.22
N PHE A 124 -18.37 -5.78 -3.78
CA PHE A 124 -19.08 -4.56 -3.34
C PHE A 124 -19.85 -3.91 -4.46
N THR A 125 -21.00 -3.32 -4.11
CA THR A 125 -21.90 -2.65 -5.05
C THR A 125 -21.19 -1.59 -5.89
N VAL A 126 -20.30 -0.79 -5.28
CA VAL A 126 -19.52 0.26 -5.96
C VAL A 126 -18.50 -0.29 -6.96
N ASN A 127 -18.17 -1.58 -6.90
CA ASN A 127 -17.25 -2.26 -7.82
C ASN A 127 -18.01 -3.06 -8.90
N ALA A 128 -19.35 -3.06 -8.88
CA ALA A 128 -20.19 -3.81 -9.82
C ALA A 128 -20.75 -2.93 -10.96
N LEU A 129 -20.30 -1.68 -11.02
CA LEU A 129 -20.65 -0.76 -12.10
C LEU A 129 -19.91 -1.14 -13.38
N SER A 130 -20.60 -0.97 -14.52
CA SER A 130 -20.01 -1.13 -15.84
C SER A 130 -20.39 0.04 -16.75
N LEU A 131 -19.50 0.33 -17.72
CA LEU A 131 -19.65 1.43 -18.67
C LEU A 131 -19.52 0.86 -20.09
N ASP A 132 -20.57 1.05 -20.90
CA ASP A 132 -20.53 0.60 -22.29
C ASP A 132 -19.86 1.61 -23.22
N ARG A 133 -19.65 1.20 -24.48
CA ARG A 133 -19.01 2.04 -25.50
C ARG A 133 -19.79 3.31 -25.88
N MET A 134 -21.08 3.37 -25.55
CA MET A 134 -21.94 4.53 -25.81
C MET A 134 -21.96 5.51 -24.65
N GLY A 135 -21.28 5.20 -23.54
CA GLY A 135 -21.22 6.05 -22.35
C GLY A 135 -22.37 5.83 -21.38
N ALA A 136 -23.16 4.76 -21.54
CA ALA A 136 -24.17 4.41 -20.56
C ALA A 136 -23.54 3.62 -19.40
N VAL A 137 -23.82 4.06 -18.17
CA VAL A 137 -23.44 3.38 -16.94
C VAL A 137 -24.51 2.40 -16.56
N HIS A 138 -24.14 1.12 -16.40
CA HIS A 138 -25.02 0.05 -15.97
C HIS A 138 -24.80 -0.28 -14.50
N ASP A 139 -25.87 -0.27 -13.73
CA ASP A 139 -25.90 -0.57 -12.29
C ASP A 139 -26.97 -1.61 -11.98
N HIS A 140 -26.55 -2.81 -11.60
CA HIS A 140 -27.44 -3.93 -11.26
C HIS A 140 -27.52 -4.19 -9.75
N CYS A 141 -26.71 -3.48 -8.93
CA CYS A 141 -26.55 -3.75 -7.51
C CYS A 141 -26.83 -2.53 -6.61
N GLY A 142 -27.22 -1.39 -7.17
CA GLY A 142 -27.40 -0.13 -6.44
C GLY A 142 -26.08 0.59 -6.11
N GLY A 143 -25.04 0.32 -6.88
CA GLY A 143 -23.70 0.89 -6.71
C GLY A 143 -23.64 2.40 -6.90
N LEU A 144 -24.43 2.98 -7.81
CA LEU A 144 -24.51 4.44 -8.00
C LEU A 144 -25.05 5.16 -6.76
N SER A 145 -26.06 4.59 -6.10
CA SER A 145 -26.61 5.13 -4.86
C SER A 145 -25.60 5.04 -3.71
N ASP A 146 -24.95 3.89 -3.57
CA ASP A 146 -23.94 3.66 -2.56
C ASP A 146 -22.71 4.56 -2.79
N LEU A 147 -22.31 4.76 -4.04
CA LEU A 147 -21.21 5.66 -4.42
C LEU A 147 -21.53 7.12 -4.08
N ALA A 148 -22.75 7.58 -4.38
CA ALA A 148 -23.22 8.93 -4.05
C ALA A 148 -23.25 9.19 -2.54
N SER A 149 -23.62 8.18 -1.75
CA SER A 149 -23.67 8.25 -0.28
C SER A 149 -22.35 7.88 0.40
N ARG A 150 -21.29 7.61 -0.38
CA ARG A 150 -19.98 7.15 0.15
C ARG A 150 -20.09 5.92 1.06
N ARG A 151 -21.02 5.01 0.73
CA ARG A 151 -21.28 3.77 1.47
C ARG A 151 -20.61 2.59 0.78
N ILE A 152 -19.88 1.78 1.55
CA ILE A 152 -19.34 0.50 1.06
C ILE A 152 -20.20 -0.63 1.58
N ARG A 153 -20.85 -1.36 0.68
CA ARG A 153 -21.79 -2.42 0.98
C ARG A 153 -21.50 -3.66 0.15
N PHE A 154 -21.59 -4.83 0.77
CA PHE A 154 -21.52 -6.11 0.06
C PHE A 154 -22.69 -6.28 -0.89
N ILE A 155 -22.50 -7.03 -1.96
CA ILE A 155 -23.57 -7.43 -2.88
C ILE A 155 -24.26 -8.68 -2.31
N GLY A 156 -25.57 -8.63 -2.14
CA GLY A 156 -26.35 -9.73 -1.57
C GLY A 156 -26.07 -9.95 -0.08
N ASP A 157 -26.03 -11.20 0.37
CA ASP A 157 -25.83 -11.57 1.77
C ASP A 157 -24.34 -11.44 2.16
N SER A 158 -24.06 -10.49 3.06
CA SER A 158 -22.70 -10.16 3.48
C SER A 158 -21.95 -11.35 4.10
N ALA A 159 -22.64 -12.19 4.88
CA ALA A 159 -22.02 -13.34 5.52
C ALA A 159 -21.64 -14.42 4.50
N SER A 160 -22.46 -14.64 3.50
CA SER A 160 -22.16 -15.57 2.40
C SER A 160 -20.96 -15.09 1.60
N ARG A 161 -20.90 -13.78 1.27
CA ARG A 161 -19.75 -13.18 0.56
C ARG A 161 -18.44 -13.33 1.32
N ILE A 162 -18.45 -13.18 2.63
CA ILE A 162 -17.27 -13.37 3.46
C ILE A 162 -16.85 -14.83 3.50
N ARG A 163 -17.79 -15.77 3.57
CA ARG A 163 -17.47 -17.22 3.54
C ARG A 163 -16.82 -17.70 2.24
N GLU A 164 -17.18 -17.08 1.10
CA GLU A 164 -16.52 -17.37 -0.19
C GLU A 164 -15.03 -16.99 -0.19
N ASP A 165 -14.68 -15.85 0.43
CA ASP A 165 -13.28 -15.41 0.60
C ASP A 165 -13.19 -14.46 1.80
N TYR A 166 -12.60 -14.93 2.89
CA TYR A 166 -12.42 -14.14 4.11
C TYR A 166 -11.54 -12.90 3.93
N LEU A 167 -10.77 -12.79 2.84
CA LEU A 167 -10.03 -11.57 2.52
C LEU A 167 -10.97 -10.38 2.28
N ARG A 168 -12.22 -10.63 1.92
CA ARG A 168 -13.23 -9.59 1.75
C ARG A 168 -13.48 -8.79 3.04
N ILE A 169 -13.17 -9.33 4.22
CA ILE A 169 -13.16 -8.58 5.48
C ILE A 169 -12.18 -7.41 5.38
N LEU A 170 -10.92 -7.67 5.06
CA LEU A 170 -9.90 -6.61 4.94
C LEU A 170 -10.19 -5.67 3.77
N ARG A 171 -10.72 -6.21 2.67
CA ARG A 171 -11.16 -5.41 1.53
C ARG A 171 -12.28 -4.43 1.91
N PHE A 172 -13.27 -4.87 2.70
CA PHE A 172 -14.36 -4.01 3.19
C PHE A 172 -13.80 -2.77 3.91
N PHE A 173 -12.90 -2.95 4.86
CA PHE A 173 -12.27 -1.85 5.58
C PHE A 173 -11.38 -1.00 4.66
N ARG A 174 -10.61 -1.61 3.77
CA ARG A 174 -9.78 -0.87 2.82
C ARG A 174 -10.63 0.00 1.88
N PHE A 175 -11.70 -0.54 1.33
CA PHE A 175 -12.59 0.23 0.46
C PHE A 175 -13.29 1.33 1.25
N HIS A 176 -13.71 1.07 2.48
CA HIS A 176 -14.31 2.10 3.33
C HIS A 176 -13.29 3.21 3.66
N ALA A 177 -12.03 2.88 3.97
CA ALA A 177 -10.97 3.85 4.21
C ALA A 177 -10.66 4.71 2.97
N ARG A 178 -10.81 4.17 1.77
CA ARG A 178 -10.50 4.88 0.52
C ARG A 178 -11.68 5.70 -0.02
N TYR A 179 -12.89 5.16 0.03
CA TYR A 179 -14.05 5.69 -0.67
C TYR A 179 -15.25 5.96 0.23
N GLY A 180 -15.27 5.41 1.44
CA GLY A 180 -16.35 5.56 2.40
C GLY A 180 -16.33 6.88 3.16
N SER A 181 -17.42 7.15 3.87
CA SER A 181 -17.49 8.24 4.84
C SER A 181 -18.36 7.85 6.04
N GLY A 182 -18.08 8.46 7.20
CA GLY A 182 -18.80 8.13 8.44
C GLY A 182 -18.50 6.71 8.95
N ALA A 183 -19.49 6.11 9.63
CA ALA A 183 -19.34 4.75 10.15
C ALA A 183 -19.45 3.70 9.03
N PRO A 184 -18.73 2.57 9.14
CA PRO A 184 -18.90 1.45 8.22
C PRO A 184 -20.33 0.93 8.20
N ASP A 185 -20.73 0.35 7.06
CA ASP A 185 -22.03 -0.28 6.91
C ASP A 185 -22.30 -1.32 8.01
N THR A 186 -23.39 -1.19 8.74
CA THR A 186 -23.66 -1.99 9.96
C THR A 186 -23.79 -3.48 9.67
N GLU A 187 -24.46 -3.85 8.57
CA GLU A 187 -24.63 -5.25 8.17
C GLU A 187 -23.28 -5.84 7.76
N GLY A 188 -22.52 -5.12 6.92
CA GLY A 188 -21.17 -5.52 6.52
C GLY A 188 -20.22 -5.66 7.70
N LEU A 189 -20.23 -4.71 8.64
CA LEU A 189 -19.40 -4.76 9.85
C LEU A 189 -19.77 -5.97 10.72
N SER A 190 -21.06 -6.22 10.94
CA SER A 190 -21.54 -7.36 11.74
C SER A 190 -21.10 -8.70 11.12
N ALA A 191 -21.20 -8.82 9.79
CA ALA A 191 -20.75 -10.00 9.07
C ALA A 191 -19.20 -10.17 9.14
N CYS A 192 -18.43 -9.07 9.07
CA CYS A 192 -16.99 -9.09 9.26
C CYS A 192 -16.60 -9.60 10.66
N ILE A 193 -17.29 -9.12 11.71
CA ILE A 193 -17.05 -9.58 13.10
C ILE A 193 -17.35 -11.07 13.24
N ALA A 194 -18.49 -11.52 12.69
CA ALA A 194 -18.86 -12.92 12.73
C ALA A 194 -17.88 -13.82 11.97
N GLY A 195 -17.34 -13.34 10.85
CA GLY A 195 -16.38 -14.05 10.00
C GLY A 195 -14.92 -13.99 10.43
N ARG A 196 -14.58 -13.26 11.51
CA ARG A 196 -13.18 -12.94 11.88
C ARG A 196 -12.24 -14.16 12.04
N ALA A 197 -12.77 -15.30 12.47
CA ALA A 197 -11.98 -16.50 12.64
C ALA A 197 -11.36 -16.99 11.30
N GLY A 198 -12.02 -16.72 10.18
CA GLY A 198 -11.55 -17.08 8.85
C GLY A 198 -10.28 -16.33 8.39
N LEU A 199 -9.94 -15.21 9.04
CA LEU A 199 -8.70 -14.48 8.76
C LEU A 199 -7.45 -15.32 9.00
N ALA A 200 -7.50 -16.28 9.95
CA ALA A 200 -6.38 -17.16 10.26
C ALA A 200 -6.00 -18.08 9.10
N GLY A 201 -6.95 -18.44 8.23
CA GLY A 201 -6.73 -19.30 7.06
C GLY A 201 -6.18 -18.61 5.82
N LEU A 202 -6.07 -17.28 5.84
CA LEU A 202 -5.62 -16.51 4.68
C LEU A 202 -4.10 -16.55 4.50
N SER A 203 -3.66 -16.46 3.24
CA SER A 203 -2.24 -16.26 2.97
C SER A 203 -1.79 -14.89 3.50
N ARG A 204 -0.67 -14.88 4.20
CA ARG A 204 -0.15 -13.69 4.87
C ARG A 204 0.21 -12.58 3.89
N GLU A 205 0.63 -12.95 2.69
CA GLU A 205 0.94 -12.01 1.60
C GLU A 205 -0.31 -11.26 1.13
N ARG A 206 -1.46 -11.97 1.00
CA ARG A 206 -2.74 -11.32 0.65
C ARG A 206 -3.20 -10.39 1.75
N VAL A 207 -3.10 -10.81 3.01
CA VAL A 207 -3.42 -9.99 4.20
C VAL A 207 -2.56 -8.74 4.23
N ARG A 208 -1.23 -8.87 4.04
CA ARG A 208 -0.29 -7.75 3.95
C ARG A 208 -0.71 -6.75 2.87
N ALA A 209 -0.96 -7.24 1.65
CA ALA A 209 -1.30 -6.38 0.52
C ALA A 209 -2.54 -5.52 0.78
N GLU A 210 -3.58 -6.08 1.40
CA GLU A 210 -4.79 -5.34 1.78
C GLU A 210 -4.53 -4.36 2.93
N LEU A 211 -3.79 -4.80 3.98
CA LEU A 211 -3.45 -3.95 5.12
C LEU A 211 -2.61 -2.73 4.71
N MET A 212 -1.56 -2.93 3.91
CA MET A 212 -0.71 -1.83 3.46
C MET A 212 -1.49 -0.80 2.64
N LYS A 213 -2.39 -1.24 1.76
CA LYS A 213 -3.31 -0.35 1.02
C LYS A 213 -4.28 0.38 1.95
N LEU A 214 -4.78 -0.28 3.00
CA LEU A 214 -5.66 0.34 3.99
C LEU A 214 -4.92 1.42 4.78
N LEU A 215 -3.72 1.11 5.29
CA LEU A 215 -2.91 2.07 6.04
C LEU A 215 -2.53 3.31 5.23
N GLY A 216 -2.37 3.18 3.91
CA GLY A 216 -2.12 4.29 2.99
C GLY A 216 -3.37 5.10 2.60
N ALA A 217 -4.58 4.67 2.96
CA ALA A 217 -5.81 5.31 2.53
C ALA A 217 -6.10 6.60 3.34
N PRO A 218 -6.82 7.59 2.74
CA PRO A 218 -7.16 8.86 3.42
C PRO A 218 -7.95 8.68 4.73
N GLY A 219 -8.91 7.76 4.76
CA GLY A 219 -9.74 7.46 5.94
C GLY A 219 -9.19 6.38 6.87
N ALA A 220 -7.88 6.08 6.79
CA ALA A 220 -7.28 4.97 7.53
C ALA A 220 -7.46 5.06 9.05
N VAL A 221 -7.41 6.26 9.65
CA VAL A 221 -7.48 6.44 11.11
C VAL A 221 -8.78 5.88 11.67
N GLY A 222 -9.92 6.41 11.25
CA GLY A 222 -11.21 5.96 11.77
C GLY A 222 -11.52 4.49 11.45
N VAL A 223 -11.00 3.99 10.33
CA VAL A 223 -11.20 2.59 9.95
C VAL A 223 -10.33 1.64 10.78
N VAL A 224 -9.09 2.00 11.08
CA VAL A 224 -8.20 1.22 11.96
C VAL A 224 -8.77 1.18 13.39
N GLU A 225 -9.33 2.29 13.88
CA GLU A 225 -10.04 2.35 15.16
C GLU A 225 -11.27 1.43 15.16
N ALA A 226 -12.10 1.47 14.11
CA ALA A 226 -13.25 0.58 13.97
C ALA A 226 -12.84 -0.91 13.94
N MET A 227 -11.77 -1.26 13.22
CA MET A 227 -11.22 -2.62 13.21
C MET A 227 -10.70 -3.06 14.58
N ALA A 228 -10.04 -2.15 15.32
CA ALA A 228 -9.55 -2.45 16.66
C ALA A 228 -10.71 -2.69 17.63
N GLY A 229 -11.71 -1.80 17.62
CA GLY A 229 -12.94 -1.93 18.45
C GLY A 229 -13.73 -3.20 18.12
N ALA A 230 -13.72 -3.64 16.87
CA ALA A 230 -14.36 -4.89 16.43
C ALA A 230 -13.52 -6.16 16.70
N GLY A 231 -12.32 -6.04 17.25
CA GLY A 231 -11.41 -7.18 17.51
C GLY A 231 -10.86 -7.84 16.24
N LEU A 232 -10.83 -7.11 15.12
CA LEU A 232 -10.36 -7.60 13.82
C LEU A 232 -8.88 -7.27 13.57
N LEU A 233 -8.33 -6.26 14.23
CA LEU A 233 -6.98 -5.77 13.94
C LEU A 233 -5.89 -6.64 14.58
N MET A 234 -6.05 -7.02 15.86
CA MET A 234 -5.06 -7.83 16.58
C MET A 234 -4.69 -9.14 15.89
N PRO A 235 -5.64 -9.95 15.36
CA PRO A 235 -5.30 -11.17 14.64
C PRO A 235 -4.49 -10.92 13.36
N VAL A 236 -4.61 -9.73 12.77
CA VAL A 236 -3.92 -9.34 11.53
C VAL A 236 -2.48 -8.94 11.82
N ILE A 237 -2.25 -8.06 12.82
CA ILE A 237 -0.91 -7.55 13.15
C ILE A 237 -0.16 -8.39 14.19
N GLY A 238 -0.83 -9.35 14.83
CA GLY A 238 -0.26 -10.24 15.84
C GLY A 238 0.12 -9.55 17.16
N GLY A 239 -0.44 -8.38 17.47
CA GLY A 239 -0.11 -7.61 18.69
C GLY A 239 -1.08 -6.48 18.96
N VAL A 240 -0.83 -5.73 20.04
CA VAL A 240 -1.67 -4.60 20.44
C VAL A 240 -1.35 -3.37 19.61
N PRO A 241 -2.35 -2.71 18.98
CA PRO A 241 -2.13 -1.52 18.17
C PRO A 241 -1.93 -0.25 19.02
N HIS A 242 -1.08 0.65 18.56
CA HIS A 242 -0.88 2.00 19.11
C HIS A 242 -1.73 3.02 18.33
N LEU A 243 -3.06 3.03 18.58
CA LEU A 243 -4.02 3.81 17.80
C LEU A 243 -3.75 5.31 17.82
N SER A 244 -3.51 5.91 19.00
CA SER A 244 -3.23 7.33 19.13
C SER A 244 -1.96 7.77 18.40
N ARG A 245 -0.90 6.94 18.44
CA ARG A 245 0.34 7.20 17.71
C ARG A 245 0.14 7.09 16.21
N PHE A 246 -0.62 6.09 15.77
CA PHE A 246 -1.00 5.94 14.36
C PHE A 246 -1.80 7.13 13.85
N ALA A 247 -2.81 7.60 14.62
CA ALA A 247 -3.61 8.76 14.26
C ALA A 247 -2.76 10.03 14.14
N ALA A 248 -1.92 10.32 15.13
CA ALA A 248 -1.03 11.48 15.10
C ALA A 248 -0.09 11.50 13.88
N VAL A 249 0.41 10.32 13.45
CA VAL A 249 1.26 10.20 12.26
C VAL A 249 0.45 10.33 10.97
N ALA A 250 -0.75 9.74 10.91
CA ALA A 250 -1.57 9.73 9.70
C ALA A 250 -2.19 11.11 9.41
N GLU A 251 -2.49 11.90 10.44
CA GLU A 251 -3.06 13.24 10.35
C GLU A 251 -2.01 14.35 10.25
N GLY A 252 -0.78 14.09 10.72
CA GLY A 252 0.31 15.08 10.78
C GLY A 252 0.93 15.51 9.45
N GLY A 253 0.41 15.09 8.34
CA GLY A 253 0.33 15.69 6.99
C GLY A 253 1.60 16.14 6.26
N ASP A 254 2.82 16.13 6.80
CA ASP A 254 3.97 16.70 6.12
C ASP A 254 5.14 15.74 5.87
N GLY A 255 5.46 15.64 4.57
CA GLY A 255 6.81 15.29 4.12
C GLY A 255 7.25 13.84 4.23
N GLY A 256 6.72 12.94 3.40
CA GLY A 256 7.37 11.63 3.15
C GLY A 256 7.02 10.50 4.11
N LEU A 257 6.30 10.76 5.21
CA LEU A 257 5.87 9.77 6.19
C LEU A 257 4.49 9.13 5.85
N VAL A 258 4.04 9.32 4.63
CA VAL A 258 2.75 8.76 4.13
C VAL A 258 2.89 7.27 3.79
N GLU A 259 4.12 6.75 3.78
CA GLU A 259 4.39 5.40 3.32
C GLU A 259 3.78 4.34 4.26
N PRO A 260 3.09 3.32 3.70
CA PRO A 260 2.40 2.31 4.48
C PRO A 260 3.27 1.57 5.50
N ALA A 261 4.55 1.32 5.20
CA ALA A 261 5.48 0.66 6.11
C ALA A 261 5.77 1.51 7.36
N PHE A 262 5.91 2.84 7.20
CA PHE A 262 6.06 3.75 8.33
C PHE A 262 4.79 3.81 9.18
N ARG A 263 3.61 3.88 8.54
CA ARG A 263 2.31 3.84 9.22
C ARG A 263 2.10 2.51 9.96
N LEU A 264 2.58 1.38 9.41
CA LEU A 264 2.57 0.10 10.10
C LEU A 264 3.48 0.11 11.33
N ALA A 265 4.68 0.70 11.22
CA ALA A 265 5.57 0.89 12.36
C ALA A 265 4.94 1.78 13.44
N ALA A 266 4.28 2.88 13.05
CA ALA A 266 3.52 3.73 13.96
C ALA A 266 2.43 2.96 14.71
N LEU A 267 1.74 2.07 14.00
CA LEU A 267 0.64 1.29 14.55
C LEU A 267 1.10 0.16 15.48
N ALA A 268 2.23 -0.50 15.21
CA ALA A 268 2.48 -1.82 15.79
C ALA A 268 3.93 -2.07 16.26
N VAL A 269 4.82 -1.06 16.28
CA VAL A 269 6.24 -1.24 16.65
C VAL A 269 6.58 -0.39 17.88
N THR A 270 7.24 -1.02 18.86
CA THR A 270 7.85 -0.35 20.02
C THR A 270 9.30 -0.80 20.19
N VAL A 271 9.58 -2.06 19.99
CA VAL A 271 10.89 -2.72 20.14
C VAL A 271 11.20 -3.55 18.89
N ARG A 272 12.44 -4.03 18.76
CA ARG A 272 12.85 -4.82 17.60
C ARG A 272 12.09 -6.14 17.43
N GLU A 273 11.69 -6.76 18.52
CA GLU A 273 10.89 -7.98 18.52
C GLU A 273 9.55 -7.78 17.81
N ASP A 274 9.00 -6.56 17.85
CA ASP A 274 7.78 -6.24 17.11
C ASP A 274 7.98 -6.30 15.59
N ALA A 275 9.15 -5.86 15.09
CA ALA A 275 9.49 -5.97 13.67
C ALA A 275 9.56 -7.45 13.23
N LEU A 276 10.18 -8.31 14.05
CA LEU A 276 10.24 -9.76 13.79
C LEU A 276 8.83 -10.39 13.79
N ARG A 277 8.01 -10.05 14.78
CA ARG A 277 6.61 -10.48 14.86
C ARG A 277 5.81 -10.07 13.62
N LEU A 278 5.95 -8.82 13.17
CA LEU A 278 5.28 -8.33 11.96
C LEU A 278 5.77 -9.05 10.70
N ARG A 279 7.08 -9.34 10.60
CA ARG A 279 7.64 -10.12 9.50
C ARG A 279 6.97 -11.49 9.38
N GLU A 280 6.78 -12.18 10.49
CA GLU A 280 6.11 -13.48 10.51
C GLU A 280 4.61 -13.36 10.24
N ALA A 281 3.93 -12.43 10.92
CA ALA A 281 2.48 -12.27 10.84
C ALA A 281 2.02 -11.84 9.45
N LEU A 282 2.81 -11.03 8.73
CA LEU A 282 2.44 -10.42 7.45
C LEU A 282 3.29 -10.89 6.27
N ARG A 283 4.34 -11.68 6.48
CA ARG A 283 5.32 -12.05 5.43
C ARG A 283 5.85 -10.78 4.72
N LEU A 284 6.33 -9.83 5.51
CA LEU A 284 6.89 -8.59 4.97
C LEU A 284 7.98 -8.89 3.94
N SER A 285 8.07 -8.08 2.88
CA SER A 285 9.21 -8.12 1.97
C SER A 285 10.50 -7.74 2.71
N ASN A 286 11.65 -8.06 2.15
CA ASN A 286 12.93 -7.69 2.78
C ASN A 286 13.04 -6.16 2.94
N GLU A 287 12.61 -5.40 1.95
CA GLU A 287 12.63 -3.93 1.99
C GLU A 287 11.72 -3.36 3.09
N GLU A 288 10.48 -3.85 3.20
CA GLU A 288 9.56 -3.44 4.27
C GLU A 288 10.09 -3.82 5.64
N PHE A 289 10.63 -5.03 5.78
CA PHE A 289 11.19 -5.52 7.04
C PHE A 289 12.41 -4.70 7.46
N ASP A 290 13.40 -4.51 6.57
CA ASP A 290 14.62 -3.75 6.85
C ASP A 290 14.32 -2.30 7.26
N ARG A 291 13.29 -1.71 6.65
CA ARG A 291 12.82 -0.37 7.03
C ARG A 291 12.20 -0.36 8.43
N ILE A 292 11.27 -1.28 8.70
CA ILE A 292 10.58 -1.38 10.00
C ILE A 292 11.57 -1.74 11.11
N GLU A 293 12.52 -2.64 10.86
CA GLU A 293 13.56 -3.03 11.82
C GLU A 293 14.48 -1.85 12.19
N ARG A 294 14.89 -1.04 11.21
CA ARG A 294 15.68 0.17 11.47
C ARG A 294 14.89 1.20 12.28
N ILE A 295 13.60 1.38 12.00
CA ILE A 295 12.71 2.25 12.81
C ILE A 295 12.60 1.70 14.23
N ALA A 296 12.43 0.40 14.42
CA ALA A 296 12.39 -0.24 15.72
C ALA A 296 13.68 -0.01 16.51
N GLY A 297 14.84 -0.18 15.86
CA GLY A 297 16.13 0.12 16.46
C GLY A 297 16.30 1.59 16.83
N ALA A 298 15.75 2.52 16.05
CA ALA A 298 15.74 3.93 16.38
C ALA A 298 14.84 4.21 17.61
N LEU A 299 13.65 3.64 17.68
CA LEU A 299 12.76 3.76 18.84
C LEU A 299 13.42 3.24 20.12
N GLU A 300 14.08 2.10 20.08
CA GLU A 300 14.86 1.56 21.21
C GLU A 300 15.96 2.51 21.64
N GLY A 301 16.78 2.98 20.67
CA GLY A 301 17.88 3.90 20.94
C GLY A 301 17.41 5.22 21.54
N LEU A 302 16.23 5.69 21.19
CA LEU A 302 15.61 6.93 21.67
C LEU A 302 14.84 6.73 23.00
N SER A 303 14.55 5.49 23.39
CA SER A 303 13.76 5.18 24.59
C SER A 303 14.57 5.41 25.87
N GLY A 304 13.90 5.95 26.91
CA GLY A 304 14.49 6.14 28.23
C GLY A 304 15.46 7.33 28.33
N TRP A 305 15.60 8.14 27.29
CA TRP A 305 16.45 9.33 27.32
C TRP A 305 15.82 10.44 28.19
N ALA A 306 16.37 10.64 29.39
CA ALA A 306 15.86 11.62 30.36
C ALA A 306 16.47 13.03 30.20
N LYS A 307 17.47 13.21 29.32
CA LYS A 307 18.16 14.48 29.05
C LYS A 307 17.73 15.03 27.69
N PRO A 308 17.93 16.35 27.41
CA PRO A 308 17.83 16.86 26.06
C PRO A 308 18.74 16.06 25.13
N MET A 309 18.18 15.55 24.02
CA MET A 309 18.97 14.76 23.05
C MET A 309 19.98 15.66 22.38
N GLU A 310 21.28 15.28 22.47
CA GLU A 310 22.37 15.95 21.77
C GLU A 310 22.40 15.51 20.30
N ILE A 311 22.71 16.43 19.40
CA ILE A 311 22.75 16.14 17.97
C ILE A 311 23.82 15.09 17.63
N ALA A 312 24.94 15.06 18.36
CA ALA A 312 25.98 14.04 18.21
C ALA A 312 25.42 12.62 18.41
N PHE A 313 24.63 12.42 19.47
CA PHE A 313 23.96 11.12 19.69
C PHE A 313 23.05 10.72 18.52
N LEU A 314 22.26 11.66 17.99
CA LEU A 314 21.38 11.39 16.84
C LEU A 314 22.18 11.05 15.57
N ARG A 315 23.34 11.72 15.36
CA ARG A 315 24.25 11.43 14.24
C ARG A 315 24.86 10.02 14.34
N HIS A 316 25.26 9.60 15.54
CA HIS A 316 25.74 8.23 15.77
C HIS A 316 24.65 7.18 15.50
N LEU A 317 23.44 7.46 15.98
CA LEU A 317 22.31 6.57 15.73
C LEU A 317 21.97 6.50 14.24
N ALA A 318 21.96 7.64 13.55
CA ALA A 318 21.69 7.75 12.11
C ALA A 318 22.77 7.10 11.24
N HIS A 319 24.02 7.13 11.70
CA HIS A 319 25.09 6.38 11.02
C HIS A 319 24.82 4.87 11.00
N ARG A 320 24.27 4.33 12.07
CA ARG A 320 23.98 2.89 12.20
C ARG A 320 22.69 2.48 11.51
N LEU A 321 21.66 3.32 11.59
CA LEU A 321 20.28 2.97 11.19
C LEU A 321 19.80 3.74 9.95
N GLY A 322 20.51 4.79 9.54
CA GLY A 322 20.10 5.73 8.51
C GLY A 322 19.30 6.93 9.05
N ASN A 323 19.47 8.09 8.42
CA ASN A 323 18.78 9.34 8.81
C ASN A 323 17.26 9.19 8.81
N GLU A 324 16.72 8.50 7.81
CA GLU A 324 15.29 8.28 7.66
C GLU A 324 14.68 7.50 8.84
N ALA A 325 15.35 6.45 9.29
CA ALA A 325 14.90 5.64 10.41
C ALA A 325 14.92 6.41 11.74
N VAL A 326 15.96 7.24 11.96
CA VAL A 326 16.08 8.08 13.16
C VAL A 326 15.05 9.19 13.14
N ALA A 327 14.82 9.84 12.00
CA ALA A 327 13.76 10.83 11.83
C ALA A 327 12.38 10.22 12.11
N ALA A 328 12.11 9.04 11.57
CA ALA A 328 10.89 8.29 11.84
C ALA A 328 10.74 7.97 13.34
N GLY A 329 11.80 7.48 13.99
CA GLY A 329 11.81 7.21 15.43
C GLY A 329 11.49 8.44 16.28
N LEU A 330 12.07 9.60 15.93
CA LEU A 330 11.81 10.89 16.60
C LEU A 330 10.32 11.29 16.47
N VAL A 331 9.76 11.20 15.25
CA VAL A 331 8.33 11.49 15.01
C VAL A 331 7.43 10.56 15.82
N LEU A 332 7.73 9.25 15.82
CA LEU A 332 6.92 8.27 16.57
C LEU A 332 7.00 8.47 18.08
N GLN A 333 8.12 8.97 18.58
CA GLN A 333 8.27 9.31 20.01
C GLN A 333 7.52 10.59 20.37
N ALA A 334 7.61 11.63 19.50
CA ALA A 334 6.92 12.90 19.70
C ALA A 334 5.40 12.79 19.54
N ALA A 335 4.90 11.82 18.78
CA ALA A 335 3.46 11.57 18.64
C ALA A 335 2.75 11.23 19.98
N ARG A 336 3.49 11.04 21.06
CA ARG A 336 3.01 10.85 22.43
C ARG A 336 3.12 12.12 23.29
N GLY A 337 3.73 13.20 22.76
CA GLY A 337 4.09 14.41 23.50
C GLY A 337 3.19 15.61 23.17
N ASP A 338 3.55 16.74 23.79
CA ASP A 338 2.93 18.04 23.55
C ASP A 338 3.46 18.73 22.27
N GLU A 339 2.82 19.84 21.89
CA GLU A 339 3.17 20.64 20.72
C GLU A 339 4.63 21.16 20.77
N ALA A 340 5.12 21.53 21.95
CA ALA A 340 6.52 21.97 22.15
C ALA A 340 7.53 20.84 21.90
N GLY A 341 7.14 19.59 22.15
CA GLY A 341 7.93 18.40 21.82
C GLY A 341 7.98 18.17 20.32
N GLN A 342 6.87 18.37 19.61
CA GLN A 342 6.80 18.22 18.16
C GLN A 342 7.67 19.26 17.44
N VAL A 343 7.66 20.52 17.84
CA VAL A 343 8.53 21.58 17.27
C VAL A 343 10.01 21.22 17.44
N ARG A 344 10.41 20.79 18.64
CA ARG A 344 11.80 20.35 18.91
C ARG A 344 12.24 19.20 18.02
N VAL A 345 11.34 18.26 17.75
CA VAL A 345 11.64 17.12 16.85
C VAL A 345 11.85 17.59 15.42
N GLN A 346 11.08 18.54 14.92
CA GLN A 346 11.28 19.13 13.59
C GLN A 346 12.69 19.77 13.47
N ASP A 347 13.11 20.53 14.49
CA ASP A 347 14.46 21.13 14.52
C ASP A 347 15.56 20.07 14.53
N MET A 348 15.38 18.99 15.29
CA MET A 348 16.32 17.86 15.34
C MET A 348 16.42 17.14 14.00
N ILE A 349 15.30 16.88 13.34
CA ILE A 349 15.27 16.26 12.01
C ILE A 349 15.98 17.17 10.99
N ALA A 350 15.70 18.47 11.03
CA ALA A 350 16.36 19.44 10.15
C ALA A 350 17.87 19.51 10.40
N ALA A 351 18.31 19.46 11.66
CA ALA A 351 19.72 19.43 12.02
C ALA A 351 20.40 18.14 11.56
N LEU A 352 19.73 16.99 11.72
CA LEU A 352 20.21 15.69 11.25
C LEU A 352 20.37 15.66 9.72
N GLY A 353 19.38 16.20 8.98
CA GLY A 353 19.41 16.28 7.52
C GLY A 353 20.52 17.17 6.95
N ARG A 354 21.01 18.14 7.74
CA ARG A 354 22.14 19.01 7.38
C ARG A 354 23.52 18.43 7.72
N THR A 355 23.59 17.23 8.32
CA THR A 355 24.86 16.59 8.65
C THR A 355 25.64 16.26 7.37
N PRO A 356 26.88 16.74 7.19
CA PRO A 356 27.70 16.42 6.04
C PRO A 356 27.96 14.92 5.94
N ARG A 357 28.35 14.49 4.75
CA ARG A 357 28.78 13.10 4.56
C ARG A 357 30.23 12.94 5.03
N PHE A 358 30.52 11.88 5.78
CA PHE A 358 31.89 11.45 6.07
C PHE A 358 32.50 10.82 4.82
N LEU A 359 33.54 11.46 4.26
CA LEU A 359 34.16 11.09 2.98
C LEU A 359 35.26 10.01 3.08
N PRO A 360 36.08 9.97 4.19
CA PRO A 360 37.16 9.00 4.30
C PRO A 360 36.67 7.55 4.12
N SER A 361 37.51 6.76 3.45
CA SER A 361 37.20 5.38 3.04
C SER A 361 38.30 4.41 3.50
N GLY A 362 38.09 3.11 3.33
CA GLY A 362 39.08 2.10 3.63
C GLY A 362 40.39 2.26 2.83
N ARG A 363 40.31 2.88 1.64
CA ARG A 363 41.51 3.18 0.83
C ARG A 363 42.40 4.22 1.49
N ASP A 364 41.79 5.22 2.11
CA ASP A 364 42.51 6.28 2.81
C ASP A 364 43.20 5.73 4.06
N VAL A 365 42.58 4.77 4.77
CA VAL A 365 43.21 4.07 5.90
C VAL A 365 44.42 3.24 5.45
N ILE A 366 44.30 2.52 4.33
CA ILE A 366 45.40 1.73 3.77
C ILE A 366 46.55 2.64 3.32
N ALA A 367 46.27 3.83 2.77
CA ALA A 367 47.26 4.82 2.39
C ALA A 367 48.08 5.35 3.60
N LEU A 368 47.51 5.29 4.82
CA LEU A 368 48.22 5.58 6.07
C LEU A 368 49.14 4.43 6.57
N GLY A 369 49.24 3.34 5.78
CA GLY A 369 50.12 2.20 6.10
C GLY A 369 49.46 1.09 6.92
N ILE A 370 48.16 1.15 7.15
CA ILE A 370 47.45 0.11 7.88
C ILE A 370 47.11 -1.05 6.93
N PRO A 371 47.52 -2.29 7.24
CA PRO A 371 47.27 -3.45 6.39
C PRO A 371 45.77 -3.68 6.18
N ALA A 372 45.40 -4.15 4.97
CA ALA A 372 43.99 -4.54 4.66
C ALA A 372 43.51 -5.63 5.63
N GLY A 373 42.38 -5.40 6.28
CA GLY A 373 41.81 -6.32 7.25
C GLY A 373 40.85 -5.64 8.24
N PRO A 374 40.44 -6.33 9.30
CA PRO A 374 39.50 -5.81 10.30
C PRO A 374 39.89 -4.50 10.98
N GLN A 375 41.22 -4.21 11.01
CA GLN A 375 41.76 -2.97 11.59
C GLN A 375 41.32 -1.74 10.81
N VAL A 376 41.21 -1.84 9.48
CA VAL A 376 40.70 -0.75 8.62
C VAL A 376 39.30 -0.29 9.05
N GLY A 377 38.42 -1.24 9.32
CA GLY A 377 37.03 -0.94 9.79
C GLY A 377 37.06 -0.24 11.15
N ARG A 378 37.86 -0.70 12.09
CA ARG A 378 37.99 -0.08 13.44
C ARG A 378 38.51 1.35 13.39
N VAL A 379 39.52 1.62 12.57
CA VAL A 379 40.07 2.98 12.40
C VAL A 379 39.03 3.91 11.77
N LEU A 380 38.33 3.46 10.73
CA LEU A 380 37.24 4.24 10.12
C LEU A 380 36.12 4.57 11.11
N GLU A 381 35.74 3.60 11.94
CA GLU A 381 34.69 3.78 12.95
C GLU A 381 35.12 4.77 14.04
N ALA A 382 36.36 4.68 14.54
CA ALA A 382 36.93 5.62 15.49
C ALA A 382 37.06 7.04 14.91
N ALA A 383 37.57 7.16 13.68
CA ALA A 383 37.65 8.44 12.98
C ALA A 383 36.29 9.11 12.80
N ARG A 384 35.27 8.35 12.42
CA ARG A 384 33.93 8.83 12.26
C ARG A 384 33.28 9.22 13.61
N HIS A 385 33.52 8.46 14.64
CA HIS A 385 33.10 8.81 16.00
C HIS A 385 33.63 10.19 16.38
N ASN A 386 34.95 10.40 16.29
CA ASN A 386 35.60 11.66 16.62
C ASN A 386 35.12 12.82 15.75
N TRP A 387 34.87 12.58 14.47
CA TRP A 387 34.29 13.55 13.54
C TRP A 387 32.86 14.00 13.96
N ILE A 388 31.99 13.05 14.38
CA ILE A 388 30.66 13.36 14.88
C ILE A 388 30.72 14.19 16.17
N GLU A 389 31.58 13.82 17.11
CA GLU A 389 31.80 14.54 18.37
C GLU A 389 32.35 15.98 18.15
N ALA A 390 33.05 16.20 17.07
CA ALA A 390 33.54 17.52 16.63
C ALA A 390 32.52 18.30 15.78
N ASP A 391 31.23 18.01 15.93
CA ASP A 391 30.11 18.62 15.17
C ASP A 391 30.12 18.36 13.66
N ALA A 392 30.72 17.26 13.23
CA ALA A 392 30.71 16.76 11.86
C ALA A 392 31.12 17.81 10.79
N PRO A 393 32.36 18.38 10.85
CA PRO A 393 32.79 19.39 9.91
C PRO A 393 32.72 18.90 8.45
N ALA A 394 32.33 19.80 7.53
CA ALA A 394 32.16 19.48 6.11
C ALA A 394 33.47 19.41 5.33
N ASP A 395 34.52 20.05 5.82
CA ASP A 395 35.82 20.15 5.13
C ASP A 395 36.52 18.80 5.00
N ALA A 396 36.86 18.41 3.77
CA ALA A 396 37.45 17.10 3.49
C ALA A 396 38.86 16.92 4.10
N ALA A 397 39.66 17.99 4.16
CA ALA A 397 40.97 17.92 4.75
C ALA A 397 40.89 17.77 6.27
N GLU A 398 39.92 18.41 6.90
CA GLU A 398 39.64 18.23 8.32
C GLU A 398 39.15 16.82 8.63
N GLN A 399 38.30 16.24 7.78
CA GLN A 399 37.83 14.84 7.92
C GLN A 399 39.00 13.85 7.86
N LEU A 400 39.99 14.05 7.00
CA LEU A 400 41.22 13.23 6.92
C LEU A 400 42.10 13.34 8.18
N ARG A 401 42.07 14.47 8.90
CA ARG A 401 42.78 14.60 10.19
C ARG A 401 42.20 13.67 11.25
N PHE A 402 40.89 13.48 11.28
CA PHE A 402 40.28 12.50 12.19
C PHE A 402 40.73 11.07 11.86
N LEU A 403 40.94 10.77 10.57
CA LEU A 403 41.48 9.47 10.16
C LEU A 403 42.92 9.27 10.64
N ASP A 404 43.78 10.27 10.48
CA ASP A 404 45.17 10.23 10.97
C ASP A 404 45.25 10.08 12.50
N GLN A 405 44.41 10.82 13.24
CA GLN A 405 44.28 10.69 14.69
C GLN A 405 43.85 9.30 15.15
N ALA A 406 42.90 8.70 14.46
CA ALA A 406 42.40 7.37 14.79
C ALA A 406 43.31 6.22 14.38
N SER A 407 44.29 6.50 13.52
CA SER A 407 45.30 5.53 13.04
C SER A 407 46.52 5.37 13.96
N ARG A 408 46.72 6.32 14.86
CA ARG A 408 47.81 6.34 15.88
C ARG A 408 47.37 5.59 17.14
#